data_1a3a9da256bfcad4ac22af14a134dcc4
#
_entry.id   1a3a9da256bfcad4ac22af14a134dcc4
#
_cell.length_a   1.000
_cell.length_b   1.000
_cell.length_c   1.000
_cell.angle_alpha   90.00
_cell.angle_beta   90.00
_cell.angle_gamma   90.00
#
_symmetry.space_group_name_H-M   'P 1'
#
loop_
_entity.id
_entity.type
_entity.pdbx_description
1 polymer ?
#
loop_
_entity_poly.entity_id
_entity_poly.type
_entity_poly.pdbx_seq_one_letter_code
_entity_poly.pdbx_strand_id
1 'polypeptide(L)'
;MVALIGHNGAGKTTLMKLMLGLIRPTGGSILVLGDNPAAGQFAGRRHLGYLPENVSFDAALTGRETQTFYARLKREPVAKALELLDAVGLGAAAGRRVGTYSKGMRQRLGLAQALIGRPRVLLLDEPTTGLDPELRQTFYEVIQRLAADGTTVLLSSHALTELEERAGRVIIMNRGTKVADGSIEKLRNIARLPTRIPLKVAGLAPGQVPSWLPASAPCRRLNGHVVEIDAAPEQKIELLRCATAAGTTLEDLDVVPPSLDELYAHFLRQAERMP
;
A
#
# COMPACT_ATOMS: atom_id res chain seq x y z
N MET A 1 4.78 -7.43 3.66
CA MET A 1 4.72 -6.31 2.70
C MET A 1 4.82 -4.98 3.46
N VAL A 2 5.62 -4.04 2.95
CA VAL A 2 5.81 -2.68 3.49
C VAL A 2 5.25 -1.69 2.49
N ALA A 3 4.32 -0.83 2.93
CA ALA A 3 3.78 0.27 2.14
C ALA A 3 4.60 1.55 2.39
N LEU A 4 5.03 2.19 1.33
CA LEU A 4 5.71 3.48 1.35
C LEU A 4 4.74 4.54 0.81
N ILE A 5 4.16 5.34 1.69
CA ILE A 5 3.13 6.32 1.34
C ILE A 5 3.64 7.75 1.47
N GLY A 6 3.12 8.62 0.63
CA GLY A 6 3.48 10.04 0.58
C GLY A 6 2.97 10.68 -0.70
N HIS A 7 2.78 11.99 -0.68
CA HIS A 7 2.39 12.75 -1.86
C HIS A 7 3.46 12.71 -2.95
N ASN A 8 3.15 13.23 -4.14
CA ASN A 8 4.14 13.38 -5.21
C ASN A 8 5.25 14.33 -4.75
N GLY A 9 6.50 13.92 -4.96
CA GLY A 9 7.66 14.65 -4.44
C GLY A 9 8.04 14.33 -2.99
N ALA A 10 7.34 13.42 -2.28
CA ALA A 10 7.71 13.01 -0.92
C ALA A 10 9.05 12.24 -0.83
N GLY A 11 9.63 11.82 -1.97
CA GLY A 11 10.92 11.13 -2.02
C GLY A 11 10.84 9.61 -2.19
N LYS A 12 9.66 9.02 -2.41
CA LYS A 12 9.46 7.56 -2.54
C LYS A 12 10.34 6.94 -3.63
N THR A 13 10.21 7.42 -4.87
CA THR A 13 11.03 6.95 -6.01
C THR A 13 12.51 7.22 -5.81
N THR A 14 12.88 8.34 -5.18
CA THR A 14 14.27 8.67 -4.84
C THR A 14 14.85 7.63 -3.89
N LEU A 15 14.11 7.25 -2.84
CA LEU A 15 14.52 6.20 -1.92
C LEU A 15 14.74 4.86 -2.65
N MET A 16 13.81 4.47 -3.53
CA MET A 16 13.97 3.24 -4.34
C MET A 16 15.20 3.30 -5.25
N LYS A 17 15.46 4.45 -5.90
CA LYS A 17 16.65 4.64 -6.74
C LYS A 17 17.96 4.56 -5.94
N LEU A 18 17.96 5.04 -4.69
CA LEU A 18 19.08 4.87 -3.77
C LEU A 18 19.30 3.39 -3.42
N MET A 19 18.23 2.66 -3.10
CA MET A 19 18.28 1.21 -2.81
C MET A 19 18.79 0.39 -4.00
N LEU A 20 18.47 0.81 -5.21
CA LEU A 20 18.95 0.21 -6.46
C LEU A 20 20.38 0.63 -6.80
N GLY A 21 20.96 1.64 -6.11
CA GLY A 21 22.24 2.24 -6.43
C GLY A 21 22.26 2.94 -7.79
N LEU A 22 21.10 3.44 -8.24
CA LEU A 22 20.98 4.24 -9.46
C LEU A 22 21.41 5.68 -9.23
N ILE A 23 21.33 6.15 -8.00
CA ILE A 23 21.82 7.44 -7.52
C ILE A 23 22.62 7.23 -6.23
N ARG A 24 23.53 8.15 -5.93
CA ARG A 24 24.32 8.13 -4.70
C ARG A 24 23.74 9.09 -3.66
N PRO A 25 23.71 8.71 -2.37
CA PRO A 25 23.35 9.64 -1.32
C PRO A 25 24.40 10.75 -1.18
N THR A 26 23.97 11.95 -0.87
CA THR A 26 24.87 13.09 -0.56
C THR A 26 25.47 12.99 0.83
N GLY A 27 24.87 12.20 1.71
CA GLY A 27 25.34 11.93 3.08
C GLY A 27 24.65 10.68 3.61
N GLY A 28 25.18 10.14 4.70
CA GLY A 28 24.67 8.90 5.31
C GLY A 28 25.07 7.64 4.54
N SER A 29 24.40 6.53 4.88
CA SER A 29 24.65 5.23 4.26
C SER A 29 23.35 4.48 4.01
N ILE A 30 23.37 3.58 3.03
CA ILE A 30 22.27 2.68 2.71
C ILE A 30 22.79 1.27 2.56
N LEU A 31 22.11 0.31 3.15
CA LEU A 31 22.42 -1.11 3.02
C LEU A 31 21.19 -1.85 2.49
N VAL A 32 21.40 -2.67 1.48
CA VAL A 32 20.36 -3.53 0.90
C VAL A 32 20.88 -4.96 0.85
N LEU A 33 20.28 -5.86 1.59
CA LEU A 33 20.76 -7.26 1.76
C LEU A 33 22.21 -7.35 2.25
N GLY A 34 22.68 -6.35 3.02
CA GLY A 34 24.04 -6.27 3.53
C GLY A 34 25.03 -5.54 2.63
N ASP A 35 24.70 -5.31 1.37
CA ASP A 35 25.54 -4.57 0.41
C ASP A 35 25.27 -3.07 0.49
N ASN A 36 26.31 -2.26 0.24
CA ASN A 36 26.19 -0.82 0.06
C ASN A 36 26.20 -0.47 -1.44
N PRO A 37 25.03 -0.20 -2.06
CA PRO A 37 24.96 0.13 -3.48
C PRO A 37 25.72 1.42 -3.84
N ALA A 38 25.84 2.37 -2.92
CA ALA A 38 26.56 3.61 -3.13
C ALA A 38 28.08 3.42 -3.20
N ALA A 39 28.60 2.39 -2.54
CA ALA A 39 30.01 2.00 -2.61
C ALA A 39 30.35 1.07 -3.80
N GLY A 40 29.39 0.83 -4.71
CA GLY A 40 29.62 -0.06 -5.85
C GLY A 40 29.50 -1.55 -5.51
N GLN A 41 28.93 -1.91 -4.37
CA GLN A 41 28.64 -3.29 -4.00
C GLN A 41 27.31 -3.72 -4.64
N PHE A 42 27.39 -4.50 -5.71
CA PHE A 42 26.23 -4.85 -6.53
C PHE A 42 25.87 -6.34 -6.50
N ALA A 43 26.52 -7.14 -5.66
CA ALA A 43 26.23 -8.58 -5.57
C ALA A 43 24.77 -8.85 -5.21
N GLY A 44 24.22 -8.05 -4.30
CA GLY A 44 22.82 -8.10 -3.90
C GLY A 44 21.81 -7.75 -5.00
N ARG A 45 22.23 -7.03 -6.07
CA ARG A 45 21.29 -6.64 -7.15
C ARG A 45 20.61 -7.81 -7.86
N ARG A 46 21.25 -8.97 -7.90
CA ARG A 46 20.62 -10.19 -8.46
C ARG A 46 19.33 -10.55 -7.74
N HIS A 47 19.29 -10.24 -6.45
CA HIS A 47 18.19 -10.55 -5.55
C HIS A 47 17.19 -9.39 -5.41
N LEU A 48 17.35 -8.34 -6.23
CA LEU A 48 16.41 -7.24 -6.32
C LEU A 48 15.54 -7.38 -7.57
N GLY A 49 14.24 -7.19 -7.39
CA GLY A 49 13.29 -6.92 -8.44
C GLY A 49 12.83 -5.47 -8.37
N TYR A 50 12.62 -4.83 -9.50
CA TYR A 50 12.12 -3.46 -9.55
C TYR A 50 11.10 -3.30 -10.66
N LEU A 51 9.97 -2.74 -10.30
CA LEU A 51 8.91 -2.32 -11.21
C LEU A 51 8.76 -0.80 -11.06
N PRO A 52 9.18 0.00 -12.05
CA PRO A 52 8.98 1.45 -12.04
C PRO A 52 7.52 1.81 -12.32
N GLU A 53 7.11 3.01 -11.92
CA GLU A 53 5.80 3.57 -12.23
C GLU A 53 5.51 3.58 -13.74
N ASN A 54 6.49 4.04 -14.52
CA ASN A 54 6.39 4.09 -15.98
C ASN A 54 7.23 2.97 -16.60
N VAL A 55 6.55 1.92 -17.02
CA VAL A 55 7.17 0.78 -17.69
C VAL A 55 7.31 1.04 -19.19
N SER A 56 8.53 0.97 -19.70
CA SER A 56 8.83 1.11 -21.12
C SER A 56 9.68 -0.05 -21.60
N PHE A 57 9.26 -0.67 -22.71
CA PHE A 57 9.97 -1.74 -23.40
C PHE A 57 10.08 -1.41 -24.88
N ASP A 58 10.98 -2.11 -25.58
CA ASP A 58 11.03 -2.02 -27.04
C ASP A 58 9.71 -2.53 -27.65
N ALA A 59 9.04 -1.64 -28.36
CA ALA A 59 7.74 -1.90 -28.98
C ALA A 59 7.79 -2.95 -30.11
N ALA A 60 8.97 -3.17 -30.72
CA ALA A 60 9.18 -4.13 -31.79
C ALA A 60 9.25 -5.57 -31.30
N LEU A 61 9.73 -5.77 -30.06
CA LEU A 61 9.85 -7.09 -29.45
C LEU A 61 8.49 -7.63 -29.01
N THR A 62 8.36 -8.96 -29.03
CA THR A 62 7.26 -9.66 -28.38
C THR A 62 7.47 -9.74 -26.86
N GLY A 63 6.40 -10.03 -26.08
CA GLY A 63 6.53 -10.27 -24.65
C GLY A 63 7.52 -11.40 -24.32
N ARG A 64 7.52 -12.47 -25.14
CA ARG A 64 8.43 -13.61 -25.03
C ARG A 64 9.90 -13.20 -25.27
N GLU A 65 10.16 -12.43 -26.30
CA GLU A 65 11.51 -11.94 -26.63
C GLU A 65 12.02 -10.98 -25.56
N THR A 66 11.15 -10.06 -25.08
CA THR A 66 11.46 -9.15 -23.98
C THR A 66 11.86 -9.93 -22.73
N GLN A 67 11.06 -10.92 -22.32
CA GLN A 67 11.33 -11.70 -21.13
C GLN A 67 12.61 -12.54 -21.28
N THR A 68 12.84 -13.10 -22.49
CA THR A 68 14.07 -13.83 -22.82
C THR A 68 15.31 -12.94 -22.72
N PHE A 69 15.21 -11.71 -23.23
CA PHE A 69 16.30 -10.73 -23.14
C PHE A 69 16.70 -10.45 -21.71
N TYR A 70 15.73 -10.14 -20.83
CA TYR A 70 16.01 -9.86 -19.43
C TYR A 70 16.49 -11.08 -18.64
N ALA A 71 15.99 -12.29 -18.96
CA ALA A 71 16.48 -13.53 -18.36
C ALA A 71 17.98 -13.74 -18.67
N ARG A 72 18.37 -13.57 -19.92
CA ARG A 72 19.79 -13.66 -20.35
C ARG A 72 20.64 -12.60 -19.68
N LEU A 73 20.15 -11.36 -19.59
CA LEU A 73 20.85 -10.26 -18.93
C LEU A 73 21.12 -10.56 -17.44
N LYS A 74 20.13 -11.14 -16.76
CA LYS A 74 20.25 -11.58 -15.35
C LYS A 74 21.01 -12.92 -15.21
N ARG A 75 21.35 -13.61 -16.29
CA ARG A 75 21.93 -14.96 -16.33
C ARG A 75 21.04 -16.00 -15.66
N GLU A 76 19.73 -15.88 -15.87
CA GLU A 76 18.72 -16.79 -15.33
C GLU A 76 18.18 -17.72 -16.43
N PRO A 77 17.69 -18.91 -16.08
CA PRO A 77 17.09 -19.84 -17.03
C PRO A 77 15.89 -19.24 -17.77
N VAL A 78 15.96 -19.19 -19.10
CA VAL A 78 14.93 -18.59 -19.94
C VAL A 78 13.59 -19.30 -19.75
N ALA A 79 13.56 -20.62 -19.62
CA ALA A 79 12.34 -21.37 -19.41
C ALA A 79 11.57 -20.88 -18.17
N LYS A 80 12.27 -20.72 -17.04
CA LYS A 80 11.67 -20.22 -15.79
C LYS A 80 11.19 -18.78 -15.92
N ALA A 81 11.90 -17.95 -16.68
CA ALA A 81 11.48 -16.58 -16.93
C ALA A 81 10.21 -16.51 -17.79
N LEU A 82 10.05 -17.43 -18.74
CA LEU A 82 8.85 -17.49 -19.57
C LEU A 82 7.61 -17.95 -18.81
N GLU A 83 7.74 -18.85 -17.84
CA GLU A 83 6.66 -19.26 -16.92
C GLU A 83 6.06 -18.06 -16.16
N LEU A 84 6.84 -17.02 -15.92
CA LEU A 84 6.36 -15.79 -15.26
C LEU A 84 5.33 -15.04 -16.11
N LEU A 85 5.35 -15.19 -17.45
CA LEU A 85 4.33 -14.59 -18.30
C LEU A 85 2.95 -15.21 -18.04
N ASP A 86 2.89 -16.51 -17.82
CA ASP A 86 1.65 -17.19 -17.45
C ASP A 86 1.20 -16.75 -16.05
N ALA A 87 2.14 -16.67 -15.10
CA ALA A 87 1.87 -16.25 -13.71
C ALA A 87 1.26 -14.84 -13.60
N VAL A 88 1.59 -13.94 -14.56
CA VAL A 88 1.00 -12.59 -14.62
C VAL A 88 -0.14 -12.48 -15.64
N GLY A 89 -0.65 -13.60 -16.18
CA GLY A 89 -1.76 -13.64 -17.11
C GLY A 89 -1.45 -13.07 -18.51
N LEU A 90 -0.20 -13.20 -18.97
CA LEU A 90 0.24 -12.79 -20.32
C LEU A 90 0.58 -13.95 -21.26
N GLY A 91 0.39 -15.21 -20.83
CA GLY A 91 0.76 -16.39 -21.63
C GLY A 91 0.19 -16.39 -23.04
N ALA A 92 -1.12 -16.19 -23.19
CA ALA A 92 -1.80 -16.12 -24.49
C ALA A 92 -1.34 -14.94 -25.38
N ALA A 93 -0.85 -13.86 -24.74
CA ALA A 93 -0.37 -12.67 -25.45
C ALA A 93 1.16 -12.62 -25.62
N ALA A 94 1.89 -13.61 -25.12
CA ALA A 94 3.36 -13.61 -25.08
C ALA A 94 4.02 -13.49 -26.47
N GLY A 95 3.38 -13.99 -27.51
CA GLY A 95 3.82 -13.89 -28.91
C GLY A 95 3.47 -12.57 -29.60
N ARG A 96 2.68 -11.69 -28.99
CA ARG A 96 2.32 -10.40 -29.58
C ARG A 96 3.41 -9.37 -29.32
N ARG A 97 3.57 -8.40 -30.25
CA ARG A 97 4.51 -7.27 -30.07
C ARG A 97 4.08 -6.39 -28.88
N VAL A 98 5.05 -5.98 -28.05
CA VAL A 98 4.79 -5.12 -26.87
C VAL A 98 4.20 -3.77 -27.25
N GLY A 99 4.48 -3.26 -28.46
CA GLY A 99 3.83 -2.06 -28.99
C GLY A 99 2.30 -2.16 -29.08
N THR A 100 1.74 -3.39 -29.16
CA THR A 100 0.28 -3.64 -29.18
C THR A 100 -0.31 -3.89 -27.79
N TYR A 101 0.51 -3.87 -26.73
CA TYR A 101 0.04 -4.11 -25.37
C TYR A 101 -0.69 -2.88 -24.80
N SER A 102 -1.77 -3.12 -24.07
CA SER A 102 -2.38 -2.09 -23.24
C SER A 102 -1.42 -1.64 -22.13
N LYS A 103 -1.72 -0.53 -21.46
CA LYS A 103 -0.94 -0.09 -20.30
C LYS A 103 -0.85 -1.19 -19.23
N GLY A 104 -1.98 -1.83 -18.89
CA GLY A 104 -2.02 -2.94 -17.93
C GLY A 104 -1.23 -4.17 -18.36
N MET A 105 -1.19 -4.48 -19.67
CA MET A 105 -0.34 -5.58 -20.18
C MET A 105 1.14 -5.24 -20.05
N ARG A 106 1.55 -4.00 -20.34
CA ARG A 106 2.94 -3.57 -20.13
C ARG A 106 3.33 -3.61 -18.65
N GLN A 107 2.43 -3.20 -17.76
CA GLN A 107 2.65 -3.26 -16.32
C GLN A 107 2.86 -4.72 -15.84
N ARG A 108 2.03 -5.65 -16.30
CA ARG A 108 2.17 -7.08 -16.00
C ARG A 108 3.47 -7.68 -16.57
N LEU A 109 3.87 -7.27 -17.77
CA LEU A 109 5.18 -7.66 -18.32
C LEU A 109 6.33 -7.12 -17.48
N GLY A 110 6.22 -5.87 -16.97
CA GLY A 110 7.18 -5.28 -16.03
C GLY A 110 7.26 -6.07 -14.72
N LEU A 111 6.12 -6.51 -14.21
CA LEU A 111 6.11 -7.39 -13.03
C LEU A 111 6.80 -8.72 -13.32
N ALA A 112 6.47 -9.40 -14.42
CA ALA A 112 7.15 -10.63 -14.81
C ALA A 112 8.67 -10.44 -14.92
N GLN A 113 9.12 -9.32 -15.51
CA GLN A 113 10.53 -8.97 -15.61
C GLN A 113 11.17 -8.74 -14.22
N ALA A 114 10.48 -8.06 -13.31
CA ALA A 114 10.97 -7.81 -11.96
C ALA A 114 11.13 -9.11 -11.14
N LEU A 115 10.32 -10.13 -11.44
CA LEU A 115 10.33 -11.43 -10.78
C LEU A 115 11.40 -12.40 -11.27
N ILE A 116 12.10 -12.11 -12.38
CA ILE A 116 13.17 -12.97 -12.89
C ILE A 116 14.24 -13.17 -11.81
N GLY A 117 14.63 -14.42 -11.58
CA GLY A 117 15.64 -14.81 -10.60
C GLY A 117 15.14 -14.90 -9.16
N ARG A 118 13.81 -14.89 -8.92
CA ARG A 118 13.18 -14.99 -7.60
C ARG A 118 13.79 -13.98 -6.60
N PRO A 119 13.49 -12.70 -6.74
CA PRO A 119 14.08 -11.65 -5.93
C PRO A 119 13.75 -11.85 -4.44
N ARG A 120 14.71 -11.58 -3.56
CA ARG A 120 14.50 -11.51 -2.11
C ARG A 120 13.86 -10.20 -1.68
N VAL A 121 14.09 -9.14 -2.47
CA VAL A 121 13.48 -7.82 -2.27
C VAL A 121 12.85 -7.37 -3.58
N LEU A 122 11.59 -6.98 -3.54
CA LEU A 122 10.81 -6.47 -4.65
C LEU A 122 10.41 -5.03 -4.37
N LEU A 123 10.88 -4.11 -5.20
CA LEU A 123 10.57 -2.69 -5.14
C LEU A 123 9.53 -2.38 -6.21
N LEU A 124 8.39 -1.83 -5.83
CA LEU A 124 7.26 -1.56 -6.70
C LEU A 124 6.88 -0.08 -6.57
N ASP A 125 7.11 0.70 -7.62
CA ASP A 125 6.84 2.13 -7.63
C ASP A 125 5.51 2.39 -8.34
N GLU A 126 4.46 2.73 -7.56
CA GLU A 126 3.09 2.98 -8.04
C GLU A 126 2.57 1.89 -9.01
N PRO A 127 2.68 0.59 -8.67
CA PRO A 127 2.56 -0.51 -9.63
C PRO A 127 1.13 -0.71 -10.17
N THR A 128 0.12 -0.19 -9.48
CA THR A 128 -1.30 -0.37 -9.85
C THR A 128 -1.90 0.82 -10.57
N THR A 129 -1.10 1.87 -10.82
CA THR A 129 -1.55 3.09 -11.49
C THR A 129 -2.03 2.80 -12.91
N GLY A 130 -3.33 3.03 -13.14
CA GLY A 130 -3.98 2.83 -14.44
C GLY A 130 -4.31 1.37 -14.76
N LEU A 131 -4.31 0.49 -13.77
CA LEU A 131 -4.96 -0.82 -13.85
C LEU A 131 -6.46 -0.67 -13.52
N ASP A 132 -7.29 -1.45 -14.20
CA ASP A 132 -8.69 -1.62 -13.80
C ASP A 132 -8.79 -2.42 -12.46
N PRO A 133 -9.95 -2.37 -11.78
CA PRO A 133 -10.10 -2.99 -10.45
C PRO A 133 -9.79 -4.50 -10.43
N GLU A 134 -10.18 -5.25 -11.44
CA GLU A 134 -9.96 -6.71 -11.51
C GLU A 134 -8.47 -7.04 -11.66
N LEU A 135 -7.78 -6.35 -12.58
CA LEU A 135 -6.34 -6.52 -12.78
C LEU A 135 -5.54 -6.09 -11.55
N ARG A 136 -6.01 -5.08 -10.83
CA ARG A 136 -5.40 -4.60 -9.59
C ARG A 136 -5.49 -5.65 -8.49
N GLN A 137 -6.65 -6.27 -8.33
CA GLN A 137 -6.82 -7.36 -7.37
C GLN A 137 -5.89 -8.53 -7.68
N THR A 138 -5.88 -9.00 -8.94
CA THR A 138 -4.98 -10.07 -9.40
C THR A 138 -3.51 -9.73 -9.14
N PHE A 139 -3.11 -8.47 -9.36
CA PHE A 139 -1.77 -7.99 -9.07
C PHE A 139 -1.42 -8.15 -7.58
N TYR A 140 -2.29 -7.69 -6.69
CA TYR A 140 -2.08 -7.81 -5.24
C TYR A 140 -2.04 -9.27 -4.77
N GLU A 141 -2.85 -10.16 -5.34
CA GLU A 141 -2.80 -11.59 -5.03
C GLU A 141 -1.44 -12.22 -5.36
N VAL A 142 -0.85 -11.85 -6.51
CA VAL A 142 0.50 -12.29 -6.88
C VAL A 142 1.52 -11.77 -5.87
N ILE A 143 1.46 -10.49 -5.50
CA ILE A 143 2.38 -9.87 -4.54
C ILE A 143 2.24 -10.47 -3.14
N GLN A 144 1.03 -10.75 -2.70
CA GLN A 144 0.79 -11.38 -1.38
C GLN A 144 1.37 -12.80 -1.32
N ARG A 145 1.22 -13.60 -2.38
CA ARG A 145 1.85 -14.93 -2.47
C ARG A 145 3.36 -14.83 -2.39
N LEU A 146 3.98 -13.91 -3.14
CA LEU A 146 5.43 -13.69 -3.08
C LEU A 146 5.90 -13.27 -1.69
N ALA A 147 5.14 -12.43 -1.00
CA ALA A 147 5.44 -12.01 0.36
C ALA A 147 5.31 -13.19 1.36
N ALA A 148 4.31 -14.05 1.19
CA ALA A 148 4.15 -15.27 1.97
C ALA A 148 5.29 -16.26 1.75
N ASP A 149 5.83 -16.34 0.51
CA ASP A 149 6.99 -17.15 0.15
C ASP A 149 8.34 -16.55 0.62
N GLY A 150 8.30 -15.45 1.39
CA GLY A 150 9.48 -14.85 2.01
C GLY A 150 10.12 -13.69 1.24
N THR A 151 9.56 -13.25 0.12
CA THR A 151 10.01 -12.05 -0.57
C THR A 151 9.65 -10.79 0.24
N THR A 152 10.62 -9.94 0.53
CA THR A 152 10.36 -8.63 1.12
C THR A 152 9.85 -7.69 0.04
N VAL A 153 8.62 -7.21 0.17
CA VAL A 153 8.01 -6.28 -0.79
C VAL A 153 7.94 -4.88 -0.19
N LEU A 154 8.54 -3.91 -0.88
CA LEU A 154 8.36 -2.48 -0.64
C LEU A 154 7.55 -1.90 -1.82
N LEU A 155 6.36 -1.41 -1.53
CA LEU A 155 5.42 -0.90 -2.52
C LEU A 155 5.09 0.55 -2.21
N SER A 156 5.31 1.46 -3.18
CA SER A 156 4.77 2.81 -3.11
C SER A 156 3.36 2.85 -3.71
N SER A 157 2.45 3.57 -3.06
CA SER A 157 1.13 3.84 -3.61
C SER A 157 0.52 5.10 -3.00
N HIS A 158 -0.37 5.72 -3.74
CA HIS A 158 -1.27 6.78 -3.27
C HIS A 158 -2.70 6.27 -3.03
N ALA A 159 -3.01 5.01 -3.40
CA ALA A 159 -4.29 4.36 -3.14
C ALA A 159 -4.29 3.74 -1.73
N LEU A 160 -4.46 4.57 -0.70
CA LEU A 160 -4.26 4.17 0.70
C LEU A 160 -5.25 3.12 1.16
N THR A 161 -6.50 3.20 0.74
CA THR A 161 -7.56 2.24 1.08
C THR A 161 -7.17 0.80 0.70
N GLU A 162 -6.51 0.61 -0.46
CA GLU A 162 -6.09 -0.72 -0.92
C GLU A 162 -4.94 -1.30 -0.07
N LEU A 163 -4.14 -0.42 0.51
CA LEU A 163 -3.00 -0.81 1.35
C LEU A 163 -3.41 -1.15 2.77
N GLU A 164 -4.53 -0.61 3.24
CA GLU A 164 -4.97 -0.74 4.63
C GLU A 164 -5.12 -2.21 5.06
N GLU A 165 -5.66 -3.06 4.19
CA GLU A 165 -5.86 -4.48 4.47
C GLU A 165 -4.63 -5.35 4.15
N ARG A 166 -3.68 -4.82 3.36
CA ARG A 166 -2.62 -5.62 2.75
C ARG A 166 -1.23 -5.35 3.32
N ALA A 167 -1.00 -4.14 3.84
CA ALA A 167 0.30 -3.76 4.35
C ALA A 167 0.50 -4.19 5.82
N GLY A 168 1.49 -5.02 6.08
CA GLY A 168 1.88 -5.36 7.46
C GLY A 168 2.64 -4.22 8.16
N ARG A 169 3.22 -3.30 7.38
CA ARG A 169 3.94 -2.11 7.85
C ARG A 169 3.76 -0.95 6.89
N VAL A 170 3.64 0.24 7.44
CA VAL A 170 3.47 1.49 6.68
C VAL A 170 4.59 2.45 7.07
N ILE A 171 5.21 3.06 6.07
CA ILE A 171 6.17 4.15 6.22
C ILE A 171 5.56 5.38 5.56
N ILE A 172 5.37 6.45 6.31
CA ILE A 172 4.85 7.73 5.81
C ILE A 172 6.03 8.66 5.56
N MET A 173 6.11 9.17 4.33
CA MET A 173 7.13 10.14 3.92
C MET A 173 6.51 11.49 3.58
N ASN A 174 7.20 12.55 3.96
CA ASN A 174 6.91 13.92 3.58
C ASN A 174 8.20 14.67 3.28
N ARG A 175 8.34 15.29 2.11
CA ARG A 175 9.49 16.13 1.69
C ARG A 175 10.85 15.48 1.98
N GLY A 176 11.00 14.20 1.66
CA GLY A 176 12.23 13.44 1.87
C GLY A 176 12.45 12.93 3.30
N THR A 177 11.58 13.25 4.23
CA THR A 177 11.68 12.85 5.64
C THR A 177 10.68 11.74 5.97
N LYS A 178 11.11 10.77 6.78
CA LYS A 178 10.21 9.76 7.35
C LYS A 178 9.44 10.37 8.52
N VAL A 179 8.11 10.49 8.36
CA VAL A 179 7.21 11.13 9.34
C VAL A 179 6.65 10.11 10.33
N ALA A 180 6.28 8.92 9.85
CA ALA A 180 5.76 7.85 10.70
C ALA A 180 6.17 6.48 10.14
N ASP A 181 6.21 5.46 11.03
CA ASP A 181 6.65 4.12 10.70
C ASP A 181 6.10 3.09 11.70
N GLY A 182 5.33 2.14 11.21
CA GLY A 182 4.78 1.07 12.04
C GLY A 182 3.70 0.25 11.34
N SER A 183 3.11 -0.70 12.06
CA SER A 183 1.84 -1.31 11.64
C SER A 183 0.72 -0.26 11.68
N ILE A 184 -0.36 -0.49 10.97
CA ILE A 184 -1.53 0.42 10.98
C ILE A 184 -2.07 0.57 12.39
N GLU A 185 -2.13 -0.52 13.14
CA GLU A 185 -2.55 -0.51 14.55
C GLU A 185 -1.61 0.37 15.41
N LYS A 186 -0.29 0.22 15.25
CA LYS A 186 0.69 1.08 15.94
C LYS A 186 0.48 2.55 15.59
N LEU A 187 0.24 2.86 14.31
CA LEU A 187 0.01 4.22 13.85
C LEU A 187 -1.30 4.78 14.42
N ARG A 188 -2.38 3.98 14.52
CA ARG A 188 -3.62 4.35 15.19
C ARG A 188 -3.39 4.69 16.67
N ASN A 189 -2.61 3.87 17.36
CA ASN A 189 -2.28 4.09 18.78
C ASN A 189 -1.44 5.36 19.00
N ILE A 190 -0.54 5.71 18.09
CA ILE A 190 0.25 6.95 18.14
C ILE A 190 -0.61 8.16 17.84
N ALA A 191 -1.44 8.10 16.79
CA ALA A 191 -2.27 9.20 16.33
C ALA A 191 -3.39 9.54 17.31
N ARG A 192 -3.89 8.56 18.07
CA ARG A 192 -4.99 8.69 19.04
C ARG A 192 -6.24 9.36 18.44
N LEU A 193 -6.45 9.17 17.15
CA LEU A 193 -7.65 9.67 16.50
C LEU A 193 -8.89 8.91 17.01
N PRO A 194 -10.06 9.57 17.10
CA PRO A 194 -11.27 8.92 17.54
C PRO A 194 -11.73 7.81 16.58
N THR A 195 -12.31 6.75 17.15
CA THR A 195 -13.04 5.73 16.39
C THR A 195 -14.45 6.24 16.16
N ARG A 196 -14.93 6.17 14.93
CA ARG A 196 -16.32 6.49 14.60
C ARG A 196 -17.21 5.29 14.87
N ILE A 197 -18.33 5.55 15.56
CA ILE A 197 -19.32 4.53 15.89
C ILE A 197 -20.65 4.99 15.33
N PRO A 198 -21.00 4.66 14.08
CA PRO A 198 -22.33 4.87 13.55
C PRO A 198 -23.31 3.89 14.21
N LEU A 199 -24.42 4.44 14.72
CA LEU A 199 -25.48 3.75 15.45
C LEU A 199 -26.80 4.01 14.78
N LYS A 200 -27.55 2.96 14.47
CA LYS A 200 -28.94 3.06 14.00
C LYS A 200 -29.87 2.84 15.18
N VAL A 201 -30.58 3.89 15.56
CA VAL A 201 -31.47 3.89 16.74
C VAL A 201 -32.93 4.06 16.33
N ALA A 202 -33.77 3.08 16.65
CA ALA A 202 -35.21 3.16 16.37
C ALA A 202 -35.90 4.24 17.21
N GLY A 203 -36.87 4.90 16.62
CA GLY A 203 -37.73 5.87 17.33
C GLY A 203 -37.07 7.16 17.74
N LEU A 204 -35.83 7.45 17.29
CA LEU A 204 -35.12 8.69 17.60
C LEU A 204 -35.73 9.86 16.81
N ALA A 205 -36.36 10.81 17.48
CA ALA A 205 -36.94 11.98 16.84
C ALA A 205 -35.88 12.94 16.26
N PRO A 206 -36.22 13.74 15.24
CA PRO A 206 -35.32 14.73 14.69
C PRO A 206 -34.75 15.68 15.77
N GLY A 207 -33.42 15.79 15.84
CA GLY A 207 -32.74 16.65 16.85
C GLY A 207 -32.50 16.00 18.20
N GLN A 208 -33.04 14.80 18.47
CA GLN A 208 -32.74 14.09 19.72
C GLN A 208 -31.42 13.33 19.63
N VAL A 209 -30.73 13.26 20.75
CA VAL A 209 -29.53 12.45 21.00
C VAL A 209 -29.98 11.29 21.92
N PRO A 210 -29.49 10.07 21.74
CA PRO A 210 -29.79 8.96 22.61
C PRO A 210 -29.59 9.34 24.09
N SER A 211 -30.56 9.10 24.96
CA SER A 211 -30.53 9.49 26.36
C SER A 211 -29.41 8.82 27.19
N TRP A 212 -28.92 7.69 26.70
CA TRP A 212 -27.83 6.95 27.32
C TRP A 212 -26.47 7.48 26.92
N LEU A 213 -26.38 8.39 25.92
CA LEU A 213 -25.10 8.97 25.46
C LEU A 213 -24.65 10.04 26.44
N PRO A 214 -23.42 9.98 26.97
CA PRO A 214 -22.89 11.05 27.81
C PRO A 214 -22.91 12.39 27.08
N ALA A 215 -23.35 13.45 27.77
CA ALA A 215 -23.44 14.79 27.18
C ALA A 215 -22.11 15.33 26.65
N SER A 216 -20.99 14.79 27.14
CA SER A 216 -19.63 15.13 26.69
C SER A 216 -19.17 14.35 25.45
N ALA A 217 -19.91 13.33 25.00
CA ALA A 217 -19.52 12.53 23.85
C ALA A 217 -19.86 13.29 22.54
N PRO A 218 -18.86 13.60 21.70
CA PRO A 218 -19.12 14.22 20.41
C PRO A 218 -19.99 13.31 19.57
N CYS A 219 -21.17 13.77 19.20
CA CYS A 219 -22.04 13.04 18.32
C CYS A 219 -22.56 13.93 17.19
N ARG A 220 -22.72 13.34 16.03
CA ARG A 220 -23.35 13.98 14.88
C ARG A 220 -24.42 13.06 14.28
N ARG A 221 -25.47 13.66 13.78
CA ARG A 221 -26.51 12.92 13.06
C ARG A 221 -26.15 12.85 11.59
N LEU A 222 -26.09 11.64 11.03
CA LEU A 222 -25.81 11.44 9.61
C LEU A 222 -27.08 11.48 8.78
N ASN A 223 -28.17 10.90 9.30
CA ASN A 223 -29.52 10.91 8.68
C ASN A 223 -30.60 10.70 9.72
N GLY A 224 -31.85 10.51 9.28
CA GLY A 224 -33.04 10.39 10.16
C GLY A 224 -32.93 9.41 11.33
N HIS A 225 -32.16 8.33 11.19
CA HIS A 225 -32.10 7.23 12.17
C HIS A 225 -30.67 6.86 12.56
N VAL A 226 -29.65 7.48 11.96
CA VAL A 226 -28.23 7.16 12.21
C VAL A 226 -27.55 8.31 12.94
N VAL A 227 -27.00 8.01 14.10
CA VAL A 227 -26.16 8.91 14.91
C VAL A 227 -24.74 8.36 14.89
N GLU A 228 -23.75 9.17 14.61
CA GLU A 228 -22.35 8.80 14.67
C GLU A 228 -21.70 9.43 15.89
N ILE A 229 -20.98 8.62 16.65
CA ILE A 229 -20.24 9.04 17.85
C ILE A 229 -18.75 9.00 17.53
N ASP A 230 -18.03 10.05 17.87
CA ASP A 230 -16.57 10.06 17.85
C ASP A 230 -16.03 9.62 19.22
N ALA A 231 -15.64 8.35 19.31
CA ALA A 231 -15.16 7.74 20.54
C ALA A 231 -13.63 7.87 20.65
N ALA A 232 -13.15 8.58 21.67
CA ALA A 232 -11.73 8.53 22.02
C ALA A 232 -11.31 7.09 22.37
N PRO A 233 -10.04 6.69 22.13
CA PRO A 233 -9.58 5.32 22.38
C PRO A 233 -9.93 4.79 23.78
N GLU A 234 -9.84 5.65 24.81
CA GLU A 234 -10.11 5.33 26.20
C GLU A 234 -11.60 5.15 26.49
N GLN A 235 -12.48 5.86 25.77
CA GLN A 235 -13.92 5.89 25.99
C GLN A 235 -14.68 4.85 25.15
N LYS A 236 -14.02 4.27 24.13
CA LYS A 236 -14.64 3.37 23.15
C LYS A 236 -15.44 2.23 23.82
N ILE A 237 -14.81 1.53 24.77
CA ILE A 237 -15.44 0.35 25.40
C ILE A 237 -16.64 0.77 26.26
N GLU A 238 -16.56 1.89 26.99
CA GLU A 238 -17.65 2.41 27.79
C GLU A 238 -18.84 2.84 26.93
N LEU A 239 -18.59 3.57 25.84
CA LEU A 239 -19.63 3.98 24.90
C LEU A 239 -20.32 2.78 24.26
N LEU A 240 -19.59 1.74 23.88
CA LEU A 240 -20.16 0.51 23.36
C LEU A 240 -21.03 -0.20 24.41
N ARG A 241 -20.62 -0.23 25.67
CA ARG A 241 -21.45 -0.78 26.77
C ARG A 241 -22.75 0.01 26.96
N CYS A 242 -22.66 1.33 26.96
CA CYS A 242 -23.85 2.18 27.07
C CYS A 242 -24.79 1.96 25.89
N ALA A 243 -24.27 1.86 24.66
CA ALA A 243 -25.06 1.64 23.45
C ALA A 243 -25.77 0.28 23.45
N THR A 244 -25.17 -0.77 24.01
CA THR A 244 -25.70 -2.13 24.02
C THR A 244 -26.42 -2.49 25.32
N ALA A 245 -26.52 -1.56 26.28
CA ALA A 245 -27.23 -1.80 27.54
C ALA A 245 -28.70 -2.08 27.33
N ALA A 246 -29.30 -2.88 28.24
CA ALA A 246 -30.71 -3.26 28.15
C ALA A 246 -31.62 -2.01 28.15
N GLY A 247 -32.57 -1.96 27.22
CA GLY A 247 -33.51 -0.85 27.06
C GLY A 247 -33.14 0.15 25.94
N THR A 248 -32.01 0.01 25.30
CA THR A 248 -31.72 0.80 24.09
C THR A 248 -32.43 0.22 22.88
N THR A 249 -33.01 1.09 22.04
CA THR A 249 -33.64 0.71 20.77
C THR A 249 -32.63 0.68 19.63
N LEU A 250 -31.48 0.06 19.87
CA LEU A 250 -30.41 -0.05 18.89
C LEU A 250 -30.75 -1.12 17.83
N GLU A 251 -30.83 -0.71 16.57
CA GLU A 251 -31.08 -1.60 15.45
C GLU A 251 -29.81 -2.12 14.81
N ASP A 252 -28.76 -1.29 14.78
CA ASP A 252 -27.47 -1.63 14.14
C ASP A 252 -26.34 -0.79 14.72
N LEU A 253 -25.13 -1.33 14.70
CA LEU A 253 -23.93 -0.69 15.22
C LEU A 253 -22.70 -1.14 14.43
N ASP A 254 -21.95 -0.17 13.93
CA ASP A 254 -20.63 -0.37 13.35
C ASP A 254 -19.52 0.29 14.18
N VAL A 255 -18.31 -0.22 14.04
CA VAL A 255 -17.10 0.36 14.67
C VAL A 255 -16.10 0.63 13.58
N VAL A 256 -15.95 1.88 13.21
CA VAL A 256 -15.08 2.34 12.11
C VAL A 256 -13.81 2.99 12.70
N PRO A 257 -12.70 2.26 12.78
CA PRO A 257 -11.44 2.83 13.24
C PRO A 257 -10.92 3.87 12.23
N PRO A 258 -10.01 4.77 12.65
CA PRO A 258 -9.38 5.72 11.73
C PRO A 258 -8.75 5.01 10.54
N SER A 259 -9.09 5.46 9.33
CA SER A 259 -8.56 4.92 8.07
C SER A 259 -7.09 5.31 7.87
N LEU A 260 -6.40 4.62 6.96
CA LEU A 260 -5.02 4.98 6.59
C LEU A 260 -4.92 6.38 5.99
N ASP A 261 -5.98 6.86 5.31
CA ASP A 261 -6.07 8.24 4.80
C ASP A 261 -6.11 9.26 5.94
N GLU A 262 -6.90 8.99 6.99
CA GLU A 262 -6.99 9.88 8.15
C GLU A 262 -5.68 9.90 8.95
N LEU A 263 -5.04 8.74 9.11
CA LEU A 263 -3.73 8.62 9.73
C LEU A 263 -2.67 9.41 8.93
N TYR A 264 -2.66 9.24 7.61
CA TYR A 264 -1.75 9.96 6.73
C TYR A 264 -1.92 11.48 6.86
N ALA A 265 -3.16 11.97 6.78
CA ALA A 265 -3.46 13.40 6.95
C ALA A 265 -3.07 13.91 8.34
N HIS A 266 -3.26 13.11 9.40
CA HIS A 266 -2.84 13.47 10.76
C HIS A 266 -1.33 13.66 10.87
N PHE A 267 -0.56 12.66 10.41
CA PHE A 267 0.90 12.72 10.51
C PHE A 267 1.52 13.82 9.65
N LEU A 268 0.94 14.13 8.49
CA LEU A 268 1.38 15.26 7.67
C LEU A 268 1.19 16.60 8.41
N ARG A 269 -0.02 16.82 8.97
CA ARG A 269 -0.29 18.05 9.75
C ARG A 269 0.62 18.19 10.97
N GLN A 270 0.95 17.07 11.62
CA GLN A 270 1.88 17.05 12.74
C GLN A 270 3.30 17.42 12.29
N ALA A 271 3.76 16.88 11.16
CA ALA A 271 5.08 17.20 10.60
C ALA A 271 5.22 18.66 10.15
N GLU A 272 4.13 19.30 9.68
CA GLU A 272 4.12 20.70 9.30
C GLU A 272 4.15 21.68 10.49
N ARG A 273 3.77 21.20 11.67
CA ARG A 273 3.78 21.98 12.92
C ARG A 273 5.09 21.87 13.70
N MET A 274 5.93 20.91 13.34
CA MET A 274 7.28 20.79 13.90
C MET A 274 8.21 21.70 13.11
N PRO A 275 8.89 22.68 13.78
CA PRO A 275 9.74 23.67 13.12
C PRO A 275 11.00 23.03 12.48
#